data_c178cc466bf4775b51a86e360ae49948
#
_entry.id   c178cc466bf4775b51a86e360ae49948
#
_cell.length_a   1.000
_cell.length_b   1.000
_cell.length_c   1.000
_cell.angle_alpha   90.00
_cell.angle_beta   90.00
_cell.angle_gamma   90.00
#
_symmetry.space_group_name_H-M   'P 1'
#
loop_
_entity.id
_entity.type
_entity.pdbx_description
1 polymer ?
#
loop_
_entity_poly.entity_id
_entity_poly.type
_entity_poly.pdbx_seq_one_letter_code
_entity_poly.pdbx_strand_id
1 'polypeptide(L)'
;MDIEQKLQYLLNSFDKACRQLEKALALPKDEFIRDSAIQRFEFTFELFWKTLKTYCNILGFKADSPRASIKQSFKAGIIKDNPIYLAMLQVRNLTAHTYEEKLAEEIYTKLPSYSKAMQEAIANIRKDFYD
;
A
#
# COMPACT_ATOMS: atom_id res chain seq x y z
N MET A 1 7.52 3.46 22.10
CA MET A 1 8.17 3.25 20.77
C MET A 1 8.46 4.63 20.17
N ASP A 2 9.71 4.91 19.85
CA ASP A 2 10.02 6.15 19.16
C ASP A 2 9.61 6.06 17.68
N ILE A 3 9.71 7.18 16.97
CA ILE A 3 9.21 7.25 15.59
C ILE A 3 10.01 6.36 14.62
N GLU A 4 11.32 6.21 14.85
CA GLU A 4 12.15 5.36 14.01
C GLU A 4 11.83 3.88 14.24
N GLN A 5 11.60 3.49 15.48
CA GLN A 5 11.14 2.14 15.83
C GLN A 5 9.77 1.87 15.22
N LYS A 6 8.88 2.87 15.23
CA LYS A 6 7.57 2.78 14.61
C LYS A 6 7.69 2.55 13.10
N LEU A 7 8.58 3.27 12.44
CA LEU A 7 8.83 3.07 11.01
C LEU A 7 9.31 1.65 10.73
N GLN A 8 10.27 1.16 11.52
CA GLN A 8 10.78 -0.19 11.35
C GLN A 8 9.69 -1.24 11.54
N TYR A 9 8.83 -1.06 12.56
CA TYR A 9 7.69 -1.94 12.79
C TYR A 9 6.75 -1.94 11.58
N LEU A 10 6.45 -0.77 11.03
CA LEU A 10 5.56 -0.64 9.86
C LEU A 10 6.17 -1.26 8.60
N LEU A 11 7.47 -1.07 8.38
CA LEU A 11 8.16 -1.69 7.25
C LEU A 11 8.08 -3.21 7.32
N ASN A 12 8.33 -3.78 8.50
CA ASN A 12 8.25 -5.23 8.69
C ASN A 12 6.82 -5.75 8.57
N SER A 13 5.85 -5.01 9.09
CA SER A 13 4.43 -5.36 8.98
C SER A 13 3.95 -5.29 7.54
N PHE A 14 4.40 -4.29 6.79
CA PHE A 14 4.11 -4.18 5.35
C PHE A 14 4.64 -5.41 4.60
N ASP A 15 5.87 -5.81 4.87
CA ASP A 15 6.46 -6.99 4.21
C ASP A 15 5.62 -8.24 4.43
N LYS A 16 5.16 -8.46 5.66
CA LYS A 16 4.31 -9.62 5.99
C LYS A 16 2.98 -9.55 5.24
N ALA A 17 2.36 -8.38 5.25
CA ALA A 17 1.08 -8.16 4.55
C ALA A 17 1.24 -8.37 3.04
N CYS A 18 2.31 -7.84 2.48
CA CYS A 18 2.60 -7.94 1.05
C CYS A 18 2.82 -9.39 0.63
N ARG A 19 3.54 -10.18 1.44
CA ARG A 19 3.72 -11.61 1.18
C ARG A 19 2.39 -12.35 1.19
N GLN A 20 1.47 -11.99 2.11
CA GLN A 20 0.14 -12.58 2.15
C GLN A 20 -0.66 -12.25 0.89
N LEU A 21 -0.57 -11.01 0.41
CA LEU A 21 -1.22 -10.58 -0.84
C LEU A 21 -0.65 -11.37 -2.04
N GLU A 22 0.66 -11.41 -2.16
CA GLU A 22 1.34 -12.13 -3.24
C GLU A 22 0.98 -13.62 -3.24
N LYS A 23 0.87 -14.22 -2.05
CA LYS A 23 0.48 -15.62 -1.90
C LYS A 23 -0.92 -15.87 -2.48
N ALA A 24 -1.86 -14.98 -2.20
CA ALA A 24 -3.22 -15.10 -2.74
C ALA A 24 -3.23 -14.91 -4.27
N LEU A 25 -2.45 -13.95 -4.77
CA LEU A 25 -2.37 -13.67 -6.21
C LEU A 25 -1.70 -14.80 -7.00
N ALA A 26 -0.88 -15.62 -6.35
CA ALA A 26 -0.21 -16.76 -6.99
C ALA A 26 -1.09 -18.01 -7.08
N LEU A 27 -2.22 -18.04 -6.38
CA LEU A 27 -3.12 -19.21 -6.42
C LEU A 27 -4.06 -19.13 -7.63
N PRO A 28 -4.54 -20.29 -8.13
CA PRO A 28 -5.56 -20.29 -9.16
C PRO A 28 -6.79 -19.50 -8.72
N LYS A 29 -7.25 -18.61 -9.59
CA LYS A 29 -8.34 -17.71 -9.24
C LYS A 29 -9.68 -18.43 -9.17
N ASP A 30 -10.41 -18.22 -8.10
CA ASP A 30 -11.84 -18.43 -7.98
C ASP A 30 -12.42 -17.24 -7.21
N GLU A 31 -13.71 -17.24 -6.90
CA GLU A 31 -14.29 -16.09 -6.19
C GLU A 31 -13.75 -15.93 -4.77
N PHE A 32 -13.39 -17.04 -4.11
CA PHE A 32 -12.84 -16.99 -2.75
C PHE A 32 -11.40 -16.46 -2.75
N ILE A 33 -10.58 -16.88 -3.70
CA ILE A 33 -9.21 -16.38 -3.86
C ILE A 33 -9.25 -14.90 -4.25
N ARG A 34 -10.14 -14.52 -5.16
CA ARG A 34 -10.34 -13.13 -5.54
C ARG A 34 -10.66 -12.26 -4.32
N ASP A 35 -11.65 -12.68 -3.53
CA ASP A 35 -12.09 -11.90 -2.37
C ASP A 35 -11.03 -11.86 -1.28
N SER A 36 -10.29 -12.94 -1.10
CA SER A 36 -9.14 -12.99 -0.19
C SER A 36 -8.05 -12.00 -0.64
N ALA A 37 -7.75 -11.97 -1.94
CA ALA A 37 -6.74 -11.04 -2.47
C ALA A 37 -7.15 -9.59 -2.25
N ILE A 38 -8.42 -9.25 -2.47
CA ILE A 38 -8.93 -7.90 -2.25
C ILE A 38 -8.79 -7.50 -0.77
N GLN A 39 -9.17 -8.38 0.16
CA GLN A 39 -9.01 -8.11 1.59
C GLN A 39 -7.54 -7.91 1.96
N ARG A 40 -6.66 -8.72 1.41
CA ARG A 40 -5.22 -8.61 1.66
C ARG A 40 -4.64 -7.33 1.08
N PHE A 41 -5.17 -6.87 -0.04
CA PHE A 41 -4.82 -5.55 -0.57
C PHE A 41 -5.23 -4.44 0.41
N GLU A 42 -6.43 -4.51 0.98
CA GLU A 42 -6.91 -3.49 1.92
C GLU A 42 -5.94 -3.30 3.08
N PHE A 43 -5.56 -4.38 3.77
CA PHE A 43 -4.67 -4.24 4.92
C PHE A 43 -3.23 -3.93 4.51
N THR A 44 -2.78 -4.36 3.34
CA THR A 44 -1.45 -4.01 2.82
C THR A 44 -1.39 -2.51 2.52
N PHE A 45 -2.42 -1.97 1.88
CA PHE A 45 -2.49 -0.55 1.59
C PHE A 45 -2.56 0.30 2.87
N GLU A 46 -3.29 -0.15 3.90
CA GLU A 46 -3.31 0.53 5.21
C GLU A 46 -1.90 0.69 5.78
N LEU A 47 -1.13 -0.39 5.77
CA LEU A 47 0.25 -0.36 6.25
C LEU A 47 1.13 0.50 5.35
N PHE A 48 0.88 0.48 4.05
CA PHE A 48 1.63 1.26 3.08
C PHE A 48 1.52 2.77 3.36
N TRP A 49 0.30 3.30 3.42
CA TRP A 49 0.16 4.75 3.60
C TRP A 49 0.59 5.20 5.00
N LYS A 50 0.42 4.34 6.02
CA LYS A 50 0.92 4.63 7.38
C LYS A 50 2.45 4.67 7.41
N THR A 51 3.11 3.84 6.61
CA THR A 51 4.56 3.88 6.44
C THR A 51 4.98 5.19 5.78
N LEU A 52 4.29 5.61 4.71
CA LEU A 52 4.56 6.90 4.07
C LEU A 52 4.40 8.05 5.06
N LYS A 53 3.31 8.06 5.82
CA LYS A 53 3.04 9.07 6.84
C LYS A 53 4.18 9.17 7.84
N THR A 54 4.60 8.03 8.38
CA THR A 54 5.63 7.96 9.40
C THR A 54 6.96 8.46 8.85
N TYR A 55 7.33 8.06 7.64
CA TYR A 55 8.56 8.53 7.03
C TYR A 55 8.52 10.03 6.70
N CYS A 56 7.40 10.54 6.21
CA CYS A 56 7.20 11.98 6.06
C CYS A 56 7.45 12.72 7.37
N ASN A 57 6.89 12.22 8.47
CA ASN A 57 7.06 12.84 9.79
C ASN A 57 8.52 12.83 10.24
N ILE A 58 9.25 11.75 9.99
CA ILE A 58 10.70 11.67 10.29
C ILE A 58 11.46 12.76 9.54
N LEU A 59 11.08 13.02 8.29
CA LEU A 59 11.72 14.05 7.46
C LEU A 59 11.23 15.47 7.77
N GLY A 60 10.33 15.63 8.74
CA GLY A 60 9.83 16.94 9.17
C GLY A 60 8.59 17.41 8.42
N PHE A 61 7.94 16.53 7.65
CA PHE A 61 6.73 16.89 6.90
C PHE A 61 5.49 16.36 7.62
N LYS A 62 4.44 17.17 7.62
CA LYS A 62 3.16 16.78 8.21
C LYS A 62 2.28 16.08 7.16
N ALA A 63 1.73 14.92 7.53
CA ALA A 63 0.83 14.17 6.67
C ALA A 63 -0.11 13.34 7.55
N ASP A 64 -1.40 13.68 7.56
CA ASP A 64 -2.36 13.14 8.53
C ASP A 64 -3.44 12.23 7.90
N SER A 65 -3.43 12.04 6.60
CA SER A 65 -4.41 11.22 5.91
C SER A 65 -3.72 10.41 4.79
N PRO A 66 -4.39 9.36 4.26
CA PRO A 66 -3.81 8.63 3.14
C PRO A 66 -3.48 9.53 1.95
N ARG A 67 -4.41 10.39 1.55
CA ARG A 67 -4.19 11.32 0.43
C ARG A 67 -3.06 12.29 0.70
N ALA A 68 -3.03 12.90 1.89
CA ALA A 68 -1.98 13.84 2.27
C ALA A 68 -0.62 13.15 2.34
N SER A 69 -0.57 11.91 2.83
CA SER A 69 0.67 11.12 2.91
C SER A 69 1.23 10.82 1.52
N ILE A 70 0.37 10.45 0.58
CA ILE A 70 0.79 10.20 -0.80
C ILE A 70 1.28 11.49 -1.46
N LYS A 71 0.51 12.58 -1.35
CA LYS A 71 0.88 13.85 -1.96
C LYS A 71 2.16 14.43 -1.37
N GLN A 72 2.31 14.38 -0.05
CA GLN A 72 3.53 14.85 0.60
C GLN A 72 4.74 14.00 0.20
N SER A 73 4.55 12.69 0.04
CA SER A 73 5.61 11.79 -0.41
C SER A 73 6.07 12.12 -1.83
N PHE A 74 5.16 12.52 -2.73
CA PHE A 74 5.53 13.03 -4.06
C PHE A 74 6.41 14.28 -3.95
N LYS A 75 5.97 15.24 -3.15
CA LYS A 75 6.68 16.53 -2.99
C LYS A 75 8.07 16.33 -2.39
N ALA A 76 8.19 15.41 -1.46
CA ALA A 76 9.44 15.13 -0.77
C ALA A 76 10.40 14.21 -1.56
N GLY A 77 9.95 13.70 -2.71
CA GLY A 77 10.75 12.77 -3.50
C GLY A 77 10.87 11.37 -2.90
N ILE A 78 10.01 11.03 -1.94
CA ILE A 78 9.99 9.70 -1.30
C ILE A 78 9.49 8.65 -2.26
N ILE A 79 8.45 8.99 -3.02
CA ILE A 79 7.89 8.13 -4.06
C ILE A 79 7.85 8.89 -5.38
N LYS A 80 7.84 8.17 -6.48
CA LYS A 80 7.72 8.76 -7.81
C LYS A 80 6.34 9.36 -7.99
N ASP A 81 6.25 10.46 -8.73
CA ASP A 81 4.98 11.09 -9.09
C ASP A 81 4.28 10.21 -10.15
N ASN A 82 3.57 9.20 -9.67
CA ASN A 82 2.86 8.22 -10.49
C ASN A 82 1.40 8.19 -10.06
N PRO A 83 0.44 8.36 -10.99
CA PRO A 83 -0.99 8.32 -10.67
C PRO A 83 -1.45 7.04 -9.98
N ILE A 84 -0.68 5.95 -10.09
CA ILE A 84 -1.06 4.66 -9.53
C ILE A 84 -1.31 4.73 -8.02
N TYR A 85 -0.59 5.57 -7.27
CA TYR A 85 -0.74 5.63 -5.82
C TYR A 85 -2.09 6.24 -5.41
N LEU A 86 -2.53 7.30 -6.09
CA LEU A 86 -3.85 7.87 -5.83
C LEU A 86 -4.96 6.96 -6.38
N ALA A 87 -4.70 6.24 -7.47
CA ALA A 87 -5.63 5.23 -7.98
C ALA A 87 -5.84 4.10 -6.96
N MET A 88 -4.79 3.65 -6.29
CA MET A 88 -4.90 2.66 -5.21
C MET A 88 -5.83 3.15 -4.10
N LEU A 89 -5.70 4.42 -3.71
CA LEU A 89 -6.55 4.99 -2.68
C LEU A 89 -8.02 4.97 -3.10
N GLN A 90 -8.32 5.33 -4.35
CA GLN A 90 -9.68 5.27 -4.88
C GLN A 90 -10.24 3.85 -4.85
N VAL A 91 -9.44 2.88 -5.28
CA VAL A 91 -9.83 1.47 -5.28
C VAL A 91 -10.07 0.98 -3.86
N ARG A 92 -9.19 1.33 -2.92
CA ARG A 92 -9.36 0.96 -1.51
C ARG A 92 -10.71 1.48 -0.97
N ASN A 93 -11.12 2.68 -1.36
CA ASN A 93 -12.40 3.23 -0.95
C ASN A 93 -13.59 2.48 -1.55
N LEU A 94 -13.39 1.74 -2.64
CA LEU A 94 -14.43 0.93 -3.28
C LEU A 94 -14.50 -0.50 -2.75
N THR A 95 -13.52 -0.95 -1.96
CA THR A 95 -13.48 -2.35 -1.50
C THR A 95 -14.64 -2.72 -0.57
N ALA A 96 -15.33 -1.74 0.03
CA ALA A 96 -16.55 -1.97 0.78
C ALA A 96 -17.73 -2.42 -0.09
N HIS A 97 -17.63 -2.29 -1.41
CA HIS A 97 -18.70 -2.59 -2.35
C HIS A 97 -18.41 -3.82 -3.22
N THR A 98 -17.48 -4.69 -2.80
CA THR A 98 -17.07 -5.86 -3.60
C THR A 98 -18.10 -7.00 -3.59
N TYR A 99 -19.24 -6.83 -2.91
CA TYR A 99 -20.38 -7.69 -3.12
C TYR A 99 -20.90 -7.60 -4.57
N GLU A 100 -20.58 -6.54 -5.30
CA GLU A 100 -20.84 -6.42 -6.73
C GLU A 100 -19.73 -7.16 -7.49
N GLU A 101 -20.10 -8.27 -8.13
CA GLU A 101 -19.18 -9.16 -8.85
C GLU A 101 -18.31 -8.43 -9.86
N LYS A 102 -18.90 -7.56 -10.67
CA LYS A 102 -18.18 -6.84 -11.71
C LYS A 102 -17.09 -5.95 -11.12
N LEU A 103 -17.40 -5.25 -10.03
CA LEU A 103 -16.45 -4.39 -9.35
C LEU A 103 -15.32 -5.20 -8.74
N ALA A 104 -15.65 -6.32 -8.10
CA ALA A 104 -14.64 -7.21 -7.52
C ALA A 104 -13.67 -7.72 -8.59
N GLU A 105 -14.17 -8.09 -9.77
CA GLU A 105 -13.33 -8.54 -10.87
C GLU A 105 -12.40 -7.41 -11.37
N GLU A 106 -12.93 -6.21 -11.52
CA GLU A 106 -12.14 -5.06 -11.96
C GLU A 106 -11.02 -4.74 -10.97
N ILE A 107 -11.32 -4.75 -9.68
CA ILE A 107 -10.33 -4.51 -8.63
C ILE A 107 -9.25 -5.60 -8.67
N TYR A 108 -9.66 -6.85 -8.73
CA TYR A 108 -8.71 -7.97 -8.73
C TYR A 108 -7.67 -7.85 -9.84
N THR A 109 -8.08 -7.44 -11.05
CA THR A 109 -7.14 -7.32 -12.18
C THR A 109 -6.05 -6.28 -11.95
N LYS A 110 -6.28 -5.31 -11.05
CA LYS A 110 -5.33 -4.23 -10.77
C LYS A 110 -4.34 -4.57 -9.66
N LEU A 111 -4.63 -5.59 -8.84
CA LEU A 111 -3.86 -5.87 -7.64
C LEU A 111 -2.39 -6.22 -7.90
N PRO A 112 -2.02 -6.99 -8.96
CA PRO A 112 -0.61 -7.25 -9.21
C PRO A 112 0.23 -5.99 -9.45
N SER A 113 -0.28 -5.03 -10.22
CA SER A 113 0.46 -3.78 -10.47
C SER A 113 0.50 -2.90 -9.22
N TYR A 114 -0.54 -2.90 -8.41
CA TYR A 114 -0.57 -2.16 -7.15
C TYR A 114 0.43 -2.73 -6.15
N SER A 115 0.49 -4.05 -6.02
CA SER A 115 1.46 -4.73 -5.16
C SER A 115 2.89 -4.34 -5.55
N LYS A 116 3.19 -4.41 -6.84
CA LYS A 116 4.52 -4.06 -7.36
C LYS A 116 4.89 -2.60 -7.06
N ALA A 117 3.97 -1.68 -7.28
CA ALA A 117 4.22 -0.26 -7.03
C ALA A 117 4.47 0.02 -5.55
N MET A 118 3.69 -0.59 -4.65
CA MET A 118 3.91 -0.46 -3.21
C MET A 118 5.27 -1.01 -2.80
N GLN A 119 5.66 -2.16 -3.32
CA GLN A 119 6.97 -2.77 -3.02
C GLN A 119 8.12 -1.89 -3.48
N GLU A 120 8.01 -1.28 -4.66
CA GLU A 120 9.05 -0.36 -5.17
C GLU A 120 9.19 0.86 -4.28
N ALA A 121 8.06 1.45 -3.86
CA ALA A 121 8.08 2.62 -2.98
C ALA A 121 8.69 2.29 -1.61
N ILE A 122 8.32 1.14 -1.04
CA ILE A 122 8.86 0.71 0.26
C ILE A 122 10.36 0.41 0.16
N ALA A 123 10.80 -0.19 -0.94
CA ALA A 123 12.23 -0.44 -1.17
C ALA A 123 13.03 0.87 -1.20
N ASN A 124 12.48 1.92 -1.83
CA ASN A 124 13.11 3.23 -1.85
C ASN A 124 13.19 3.86 -0.46
N ILE A 125 12.15 3.73 0.34
CA ILE A 125 12.15 4.21 1.73
C ILE A 125 13.24 3.49 2.54
N ARG A 126 13.33 2.17 2.41
CA ARG A 126 14.37 1.40 3.11
C ARG A 126 15.75 1.85 2.73
N LYS A 127 16.00 2.02 1.44
CA LYS A 127 17.30 2.48 0.94
C LYS A 127 17.66 3.83 1.53
N ASP A 128 16.74 4.79 1.47
CA ASP A 128 16.97 6.14 1.95
C ASP A 128 17.15 6.20 3.47
N PHE A 129 16.36 5.43 4.20
CA PHE A 129 16.37 5.45 5.67
C PHE A 129 17.60 4.78 6.26
N TYR A 130 18.05 3.67 5.67
CA TYR A 130 19.20 2.91 6.18
C TYR A 130 20.53 3.32 5.56
N ASP A 131 20.53 4.14 4.54
CA ASP A 131 21.74 4.73 3.95
C ASP A 131 21.99 6.11 4.57
#